data_e1f6e36e560bbf384c22b610eb359191
#
_entry.id   e1f6e36e560bbf384c22b610eb359191
#
_cell.length_a   1.000
_cell.length_b   1.000
_cell.length_c   1.000
_cell.angle_alpha   90.00
_cell.angle_beta   90.00
_cell.angle_gamma   90.00
#
_symmetry.space_group_name_H-M   'P 1'
#
loop_
_entity.id
_entity.type
_entity.pdbx_description
1 polymer ?
#
loop_
_entity_poly.entity_id
_entity_poly.type
_entity_poly.pdbx_seq_one_letter_code
_entity_poly.pdbx_strand_id
1 'polypeptide(L)'
;VLTPEMKQPFEIHAITAEIEGTCDQDYPLQKKRHSFEFLREIAHLRPRTNTFSAVFRVRSVLSMAIHEFFQSQGFIYVHAPIITGNDAEGAGEAFIVTTRNDAKYEEDFFAKKASLTVSGQLEAEAYALAFRDVYTFGPTFRAENSNTTRHAAEFWMTASGEKCMNMC
;
A
#
# COMPACT_ATOMS: atom_id res chain seq x y z
N VAL A 1 16.00 -23.20 -26.99
CA VAL A 1 15.99 -23.07 -28.46
C VAL A 1 15.70 -21.61 -28.80
N LEU A 2 16.43 -21.04 -29.76
CA LEU A 2 16.18 -19.67 -30.23
C LEU A 2 15.05 -19.69 -31.27
N THR A 3 14.13 -18.72 -31.13
CA THR A 3 12.94 -18.55 -31.98
C THR A 3 12.84 -17.07 -32.44
N PRO A 4 13.82 -16.58 -33.23
CA PRO A 4 13.94 -15.15 -33.57
C PRO A 4 12.76 -14.58 -34.36
N GLU A 5 12.02 -15.43 -35.07
CA GLU A 5 10.85 -15.06 -35.87
C GLU A 5 9.53 -14.98 -35.07
N MET A 6 9.56 -15.40 -33.79
CA MET A 6 8.38 -15.51 -32.94
C MET A 6 8.27 -14.28 -32.00
N LYS A 7 7.08 -14.02 -31.46
CA LYS A 7 6.89 -13.00 -30.41
C LYS A 7 7.81 -13.19 -29.20
N GLN A 8 8.16 -14.44 -28.92
CA GLN A 8 9.10 -14.82 -27.88
C GLN A 8 10.38 -15.27 -28.55
N PRO A 9 11.53 -14.62 -28.28
CA PRO A 9 12.76 -14.87 -29.03
C PRO A 9 13.46 -16.20 -28.68
N PHE A 10 12.97 -16.91 -27.66
CA PHE A 10 13.48 -18.22 -27.27
C PHE A 10 12.38 -19.09 -26.65
N GLU A 11 12.55 -20.39 -26.72
CA GLU A 11 11.73 -21.40 -26.05
C GLU A 11 12.61 -22.30 -25.17
N ILE A 12 12.07 -22.70 -24.02
CA ILE A 12 12.68 -23.69 -23.13
C ILE A 12 12.02 -25.04 -23.44
N HIS A 13 12.83 -26.00 -23.91
CA HIS A 13 12.37 -27.38 -24.10
C HIS A 13 12.71 -28.18 -22.84
N ALA A 14 11.67 -28.73 -22.20
CA ALA A 14 11.87 -29.63 -21.07
C ALA A 14 12.44 -30.97 -21.55
N ILE A 15 13.48 -31.47 -20.89
CA ILE A 15 14.07 -32.80 -21.12
C ILE A 15 13.31 -33.83 -20.27
N THR A 16 12.97 -33.43 -19.04
CA THR A 16 12.19 -34.25 -18.09
C THR A 16 11.18 -33.35 -17.39
N ALA A 17 10.04 -33.92 -17.00
CA ALA A 17 9.05 -33.26 -16.17
C ALA A 17 8.52 -34.27 -15.14
N GLU A 18 8.51 -33.88 -13.88
CA GLU A 18 7.98 -34.64 -12.77
C GLU A 18 6.79 -33.89 -12.15
N ILE A 19 5.72 -34.60 -11.87
CA ILE A 19 4.52 -34.03 -11.25
C ILE A 19 4.64 -34.24 -9.74
N GLU A 20 4.94 -33.19 -8.99
CA GLU A 20 5.05 -33.22 -7.53
C GLU A 20 3.68 -33.17 -6.84
N GLY A 21 2.64 -32.64 -7.49
CA GLY A 21 1.29 -32.56 -6.96
C GLY A 21 0.25 -32.30 -8.03
N THR A 22 -0.98 -32.66 -7.72
CA THR A 22 -2.14 -32.45 -8.60
C THR A 22 -2.90 -31.19 -8.20
N CYS A 23 -3.70 -30.67 -9.13
CA CYS A 23 -4.61 -29.55 -8.90
C CYS A 23 -6.04 -30.00 -9.20
N ASP A 24 -6.98 -29.67 -8.33
CA ASP A 24 -8.38 -30.00 -8.51
C ASP A 24 -8.97 -29.22 -9.68
N GLN A 25 -10.02 -29.79 -10.28
CA GLN A 25 -10.68 -29.20 -11.45
C GLN A 25 -11.42 -27.90 -11.13
N ASP A 26 -11.77 -27.68 -9.88
CA ASP A 26 -12.45 -26.49 -9.36
C ASP A 26 -11.50 -25.37 -8.94
N TYR A 27 -10.18 -25.52 -9.18
CA TYR A 27 -9.22 -24.45 -8.89
C TYR A 27 -9.66 -23.11 -9.53
N PRO A 28 -9.80 -22.02 -8.75
CA PRO A 28 -10.48 -20.81 -9.22
C PRO A 28 -9.84 -20.13 -10.42
N LEU A 29 -8.50 -20.17 -10.54
CA LEU A 29 -7.79 -19.59 -11.68
C LEU A 29 -7.72 -20.58 -12.86
N GLN A 30 -8.78 -20.60 -13.63
CA GLN A 30 -8.85 -21.37 -14.86
C GLN A 30 -8.10 -20.68 -16.00
N LYS A 31 -7.72 -21.42 -17.05
CA LYS A 31 -7.06 -20.91 -18.27
C LYS A 31 -8.04 -20.10 -19.15
N LYS A 32 -8.59 -19.02 -18.58
CA LYS A 32 -9.53 -18.08 -19.24
C LYS A 32 -9.31 -16.68 -18.68
N ARG A 33 -9.88 -15.67 -19.35
CA ARG A 33 -9.90 -14.29 -18.83
C ARG A 33 -10.85 -14.21 -17.63
N HIS A 34 -10.36 -13.62 -16.55
CA HIS A 34 -11.13 -13.34 -15.33
C HIS A 34 -11.42 -11.84 -15.22
N SER A 35 -12.60 -11.47 -14.67
CA SER A 35 -12.93 -10.09 -14.37
C SER A 35 -12.16 -9.59 -13.14
N PHE A 36 -12.00 -8.27 -13.01
CA PHE A 36 -11.35 -7.69 -11.83
C PHE A 36 -12.16 -7.89 -10.55
N GLU A 37 -13.48 -7.91 -10.66
CA GLU A 37 -14.40 -8.18 -9.54
C GLU A 37 -14.12 -9.58 -8.98
N PHE A 38 -14.14 -10.59 -9.83
CA PHE A 38 -13.83 -11.97 -9.44
C PHE A 38 -12.42 -12.10 -8.84
N LEU A 39 -11.43 -11.42 -9.43
CA LEU A 39 -10.05 -11.45 -8.90
C LEU A 39 -9.91 -10.76 -7.54
N ARG A 40 -10.82 -9.85 -7.16
CA ARG A 40 -10.88 -9.29 -5.81
C ARG A 40 -11.43 -10.28 -4.79
N GLU A 41 -12.41 -11.11 -5.17
CA GLU A 41 -12.95 -12.17 -4.31
C GLU A 41 -11.89 -13.23 -3.98
N ILE A 42 -11.02 -13.55 -4.92
CA ILE A 42 -9.90 -14.48 -4.74
C ILE A 42 -8.55 -13.74 -4.60
N ALA A 43 -8.51 -12.73 -3.74
CA ALA A 43 -7.40 -11.80 -3.61
C ALA A 43 -6.03 -12.48 -3.38
N HIS A 44 -5.99 -13.60 -2.67
CA HIS A 44 -4.79 -14.41 -2.40
C HIS A 44 -4.23 -15.10 -3.64
N LEU A 45 -5.04 -15.32 -4.68
CA LEU A 45 -4.62 -15.96 -5.94
C LEU A 45 -4.35 -14.95 -7.07
N ARG A 46 -4.94 -13.74 -7.00
CA ARG A 46 -4.83 -12.74 -8.08
C ARG A 46 -3.40 -12.37 -8.49
N PRO A 47 -2.36 -12.41 -7.61
CA PRO A 47 -0.98 -12.12 -8.04
C PRO A 47 -0.44 -13.10 -9.08
N ARG A 48 -1.03 -14.29 -9.20
CA ARG A 48 -0.67 -15.31 -10.21
C ARG A 48 -1.17 -14.98 -11.61
N THR A 49 -2.06 -13.99 -11.76
CA THR A 49 -2.53 -13.53 -13.06
C THR A 49 -1.53 -12.57 -13.70
N ASN A 50 -1.42 -12.59 -15.04
CA ASN A 50 -0.51 -11.68 -15.75
C ASN A 50 -0.76 -10.22 -15.43
N THR A 51 -2.02 -9.80 -15.36
CA THR A 51 -2.41 -8.42 -15.07
C THR A 51 -1.95 -7.99 -13.69
N PHE A 52 -2.29 -8.74 -12.63
CA PHE A 52 -1.89 -8.36 -11.28
C PHE A 52 -0.40 -8.57 -11.02
N SER A 53 0.23 -9.56 -11.64
CA SER A 53 1.68 -9.67 -11.63
C SER A 53 2.35 -8.41 -12.18
N ALA A 54 1.87 -7.87 -13.31
CA ALA A 54 2.36 -6.63 -13.88
C ALA A 54 2.10 -5.44 -12.94
N VAL A 55 0.88 -5.31 -12.42
CA VAL A 55 0.50 -4.23 -11.50
C VAL A 55 1.40 -4.22 -10.25
N PHE A 56 1.64 -5.37 -9.62
CA PHE A 56 2.47 -5.43 -8.42
C PHE A 56 3.95 -5.17 -8.70
N ARG A 57 4.46 -5.56 -9.89
CA ARG A 57 5.82 -5.21 -10.31
C ARG A 57 5.98 -3.71 -10.52
N VAL A 58 5.02 -3.07 -11.21
CA VAL A 58 5.00 -1.61 -11.40
C VAL A 58 4.93 -0.90 -10.05
N ARG A 59 4.04 -1.35 -9.14
CA ARG A 59 3.94 -0.79 -7.79
C ARG A 59 5.26 -0.88 -7.03
N SER A 60 5.95 -2.01 -7.09
CA SER A 60 7.26 -2.21 -6.47
C SER A 60 8.29 -1.20 -6.98
N VAL A 61 8.41 -1.07 -8.30
CA VAL A 61 9.35 -0.13 -8.92
C VAL A 61 9.02 1.31 -8.57
N LEU A 62 7.74 1.69 -8.62
CA LEU A 62 7.30 3.06 -8.28
C LEU A 62 7.58 3.40 -6.80
N SER A 63 7.38 2.46 -5.89
CA SER A 63 7.68 2.69 -4.47
C SER A 63 9.17 3.00 -4.25
N MET A 64 10.06 2.27 -4.90
CA MET A 64 11.49 2.53 -4.84
C MET A 64 11.87 3.85 -5.52
N ALA A 65 11.27 4.15 -6.68
CA ALA A 65 11.53 5.39 -7.41
C ALA A 65 11.12 6.64 -6.60
N ILE A 66 10.04 6.57 -5.83
CA ILE A 66 9.64 7.66 -4.91
C ILE A 66 10.73 7.88 -3.85
N HIS A 67 11.22 6.81 -3.22
CA HIS A 67 12.30 6.92 -2.24
C HIS A 67 13.58 7.48 -2.86
N GLU A 68 14.00 6.95 -4.01
CA GLU A 68 15.19 7.41 -4.72
C GLU A 68 15.09 8.89 -5.09
N PHE A 69 13.93 9.32 -5.61
CA PHE A 69 13.69 10.72 -5.96
C PHE A 69 13.89 11.64 -4.75
N PHE A 70 13.18 11.41 -3.65
CA PHE A 70 13.27 12.28 -2.49
C PHE A 70 14.65 12.27 -1.84
N GLN A 71 15.27 11.10 -1.70
CA GLN A 71 16.61 11.01 -1.12
C GLN A 71 17.68 11.64 -2.01
N SER A 72 17.56 11.56 -3.35
CA SER A 72 18.47 12.25 -4.27
C SER A 72 18.38 13.78 -4.18
N GLN A 73 17.25 14.31 -3.71
CA GLN A 73 17.06 15.73 -3.42
C GLN A 73 17.46 16.13 -1.99
N GLY A 74 17.98 15.19 -1.19
CA GLY A 74 18.42 15.43 0.17
C GLY A 74 17.33 15.35 1.24
N PHE A 75 16.12 14.90 0.90
CA PHE A 75 15.04 14.72 1.86
C PHE A 75 15.30 13.50 2.75
N ILE A 76 14.94 13.61 4.02
CA ILE A 76 15.00 12.53 5.00
C ILE A 76 13.66 11.80 5.03
N TYR A 77 13.70 10.48 4.89
CA TYR A 77 12.50 9.64 5.06
C TYR A 77 12.10 9.54 6.52
N VAL A 78 10.85 9.88 6.81
CA VAL A 78 10.25 9.78 8.14
C VAL A 78 9.24 8.64 8.17
N HIS A 79 9.44 7.70 9.06
CA HIS A 79 8.50 6.62 9.31
C HIS A 79 7.40 7.09 10.28
N ALA A 80 6.29 7.56 9.72
CA ALA A 80 5.12 7.95 10.52
C ALA A 80 4.41 6.73 11.11
N PRO A 81 3.96 6.77 12.38
CA PRO A 81 3.18 5.70 12.98
C PRO A 81 1.82 5.54 12.29
N ILE A 82 1.36 4.28 12.17
CA ILE A 82 0.06 3.95 11.58
C ILE A 82 -1.07 4.13 12.60
N ILE A 83 -0.80 3.85 13.88
CA ILE A 83 -1.77 4.03 14.96
C ILE A 83 -1.46 5.35 15.64
N THR A 84 -2.48 6.21 15.75
CA THR A 84 -2.35 7.54 16.33
C THR A 84 -3.48 7.83 17.30
N GLY A 85 -3.19 8.62 18.34
CA GLY A 85 -4.19 9.19 19.23
C GLY A 85 -4.60 10.60 18.83
N ASN A 86 -4.04 11.16 17.76
CA ASN A 86 -4.31 12.49 17.26
C ASN A 86 -5.19 12.43 16.01
N ASP A 87 -6.11 13.38 15.91
CA ASP A 87 -6.91 13.59 14.71
C ASP A 87 -6.18 14.61 13.82
N ALA A 88 -5.62 14.14 12.71
CA ALA A 88 -5.03 15.02 11.73
C ALA A 88 -6.16 15.67 10.90
N GLU A 89 -6.19 16.98 10.87
CA GLU A 89 -7.08 17.80 10.04
C GLU A 89 -8.56 17.87 10.47
N GLY A 90 -8.96 17.32 11.63
CA GLY A 90 -10.38 17.19 11.98
C GLY A 90 -11.14 16.40 10.91
N ALA A 91 -10.39 15.66 10.12
CA ALA A 91 -10.86 15.02 8.92
C ALA A 91 -11.59 13.75 9.28
N GLY A 92 -12.88 13.86 9.38
CA GLY A 92 -13.77 12.80 9.02
C GLY A 92 -13.59 11.49 9.78
N GLU A 93 -14.21 10.50 9.30
CA GLU A 93 -14.34 9.19 9.88
C GLU A 93 -12.99 8.42 9.84
N ALA A 94 -12.33 8.32 10.99
CA ALA A 94 -11.17 7.47 11.15
C ALA A 94 -11.57 6.06 11.61
N PHE A 95 -10.87 5.05 11.16
CA PHE A 95 -11.02 3.69 11.70
C PHE A 95 -10.48 3.63 13.12
N ILE A 96 -11.33 3.20 14.07
CA ILE A 96 -10.94 3.07 15.47
C ILE A 96 -10.12 1.79 15.66
N VAL A 97 -9.03 1.92 16.40
CA VAL A 97 -8.19 0.80 16.85
C VAL A 97 -8.51 0.52 18.31
N THR A 98 -9.08 -0.64 18.58
CA THR A 98 -9.50 -1.05 19.93
C THR A 98 -9.37 -2.55 20.10
N THR A 99 -9.08 -2.97 21.32
CA THR A 99 -9.13 -4.39 21.74
C THR A 99 -10.44 -4.72 22.48
N ARG A 100 -11.35 -3.74 22.62
CA ARG A 100 -12.60 -3.83 23.39
C ARG A 100 -13.82 -3.60 22.50
N ASN A 101 -14.94 -4.18 22.91
CA ASN A 101 -16.21 -4.06 22.22
C ASN A 101 -17.19 -3.07 22.90
N ASP A 102 -16.81 -2.48 24.05
CA ASP A 102 -17.69 -1.66 24.89
C ASP A 102 -17.39 -0.16 24.81
N ALA A 103 -16.51 0.24 23.90
CA ALA A 103 -16.10 1.63 23.66
C ALA A 103 -15.52 2.36 24.91
N LYS A 104 -15.05 1.62 25.90
CA LYS A 104 -14.36 2.20 27.07
C LYS A 104 -12.87 2.35 26.77
N TYR A 105 -12.51 3.39 26.05
CA TYR A 105 -11.15 3.61 25.56
C TYR A 105 -10.12 3.88 26.66
N GLU A 106 -10.57 4.40 27.82
CA GLU A 106 -9.71 4.63 28.98
C GLU A 106 -9.22 3.33 29.63
N GLU A 107 -9.95 2.24 29.43
CA GLU A 107 -9.61 0.89 29.90
C GLU A 107 -8.97 0.05 28.79
N ASP A 108 -8.80 0.57 27.59
CA ASP A 108 -8.23 -0.12 26.44
C ASP A 108 -6.69 -0.07 26.43
N PHE A 109 -6.08 -0.77 25.48
CA PHE A 109 -4.63 -0.94 25.35
C PHE A 109 -3.83 0.38 25.43
N PHE A 110 -4.32 1.43 24.77
CA PHE A 110 -3.67 2.74 24.77
C PHE A 110 -4.17 3.69 25.88
N ALA A 111 -5.08 3.26 26.73
CA ALA A 111 -5.75 4.08 27.76
C ALA A 111 -6.39 5.36 27.21
N LYS A 112 -6.65 5.42 25.90
CA LYS A 112 -7.33 6.50 25.18
C LYS A 112 -7.82 5.99 23.82
N LYS A 113 -8.72 6.78 23.23
CA LYS A 113 -9.14 6.51 21.84
C LYS A 113 -7.95 6.57 20.89
N ALA A 114 -7.74 5.51 20.13
CA ALA A 114 -6.73 5.43 19.09
C ALA A 114 -7.39 5.11 17.75
N SER A 115 -6.78 5.55 16.66
CA SER A 115 -7.28 5.32 15.30
C SER A 115 -6.15 5.03 14.33
N LEU A 116 -6.50 4.51 13.16
CA LEU A 116 -5.57 4.44 12.04
C LEU A 116 -5.36 5.86 11.48
N THR A 117 -4.12 6.16 11.12
CA THR A 117 -3.75 7.48 10.60
C THR A 117 -4.44 7.78 9.27
N VAL A 118 -4.92 8.99 9.11
CA VAL A 118 -5.48 9.53 7.85
C VAL A 118 -4.44 10.27 7.02
N SER A 119 -3.26 10.57 7.61
CA SER A 119 -2.15 11.27 6.97
C SER A 119 -0.88 11.14 7.82
N GLY A 120 0.28 11.18 7.20
CA GLY A 120 1.57 11.33 7.89
C GLY A 120 1.99 12.79 8.09
N GLN A 121 1.08 13.74 7.90
CA GLN A 121 1.42 15.17 7.89
C GLN A 121 1.86 15.67 9.26
N LEU A 122 1.16 15.34 10.33
CA LEU A 122 1.51 15.82 11.68
C LEU A 122 2.91 15.41 12.11
N GLU A 123 3.27 14.16 11.83
CA GLU A 123 4.62 13.66 12.09
C GLU A 123 5.63 14.33 11.19
N ALA A 124 5.33 14.51 9.89
CA ALA A 124 6.21 15.20 8.95
C ALA A 124 6.50 16.63 9.41
N GLU A 125 5.52 17.38 9.89
CA GLU A 125 5.68 18.73 10.42
C GLU A 125 6.62 18.75 11.63
N ALA A 126 6.42 17.84 12.60
CA ALA A 126 7.29 17.76 13.77
C ALA A 126 8.75 17.45 13.39
N TYR A 127 8.97 16.55 12.44
CA TYR A 127 10.31 16.20 11.96
C TYR A 127 10.92 17.29 11.07
N ALA A 128 10.11 18.04 10.31
CA ALA A 128 10.57 19.15 9.49
C ALA A 128 11.17 20.29 10.33
N LEU A 129 10.65 20.51 11.56
CA LEU A 129 11.23 21.45 12.50
C LEU A 129 12.66 21.08 12.92
N ALA A 130 13.01 19.79 12.92
CA ALA A 130 14.32 19.29 13.29
C ALA A 130 15.26 19.10 12.08
N PHE A 131 14.75 18.55 10.99
CA PHE A 131 15.55 18.09 9.86
C PHE A 131 15.37 18.92 8.58
N ARG A 132 14.43 19.86 8.56
CA ARG A 132 14.10 20.74 7.45
C ARG A 132 13.34 20.00 6.33
N ASP A 133 14.06 19.24 5.50
CA ASP A 133 13.50 18.61 4.29
C ASP A 133 13.21 17.15 4.60
N VAL A 134 11.92 16.81 4.76
CA VAL A 134 11.46 15.47 5.14
C VAL A 134 10.34 15.00 4.22
N TYR A 135 10.19 13.71 4.09
CA TYR A 135 9.05 13.11 3.44
C TYR A 135 8.58 11.86 4.17
N THR A 136 7.29 11.61 4.08
CA THR A 136 6.67 10.34 4.46
C THR A 136 6.25 9.61 3.19
N PHE A 137 6.24 8.30 3.22
CA PHE A 137 5.61 7.45 2.22
C PHE A 137 5.11 6.21 2.92
N GLY A 138 3.80 6.12 3.12
CA GLY A 138 3.21 5.05 3.91
C GLY A 138 1.71 4.91 3.74
N PRO A 139 1.13 3.85 4.32
CA PRO A 139 -0.30 3.61 4.27
C PRO A 139 -1.06 4.65 5.08
N THR A 140 -2.18 5.10 4.53
CA THR A 140 -3.16 5.96 5.16
C THR A 140 -4.55 5.36 5.03
N PHE A 141 -5.42 5.69 5.97
CA PHE A 141 -6.73 5.05 6.11
C PHE A 141 -7.81 6.10 6.28
N ARG A 142 -8.87 6.02 5.49
CA ARG A 142 -10.02 6.93 5.57
C ARG A 142 -11.30 6.13 5.56
N ALA A 143 -12.12 6.29 6.60
CA ALA A 143 -13.39 5.58 6.76
C ALA A 143 -14.57 6.30 6.10
N GLU A 144 -14.29 7.25 5.21
CA GLU A 144 -15.31 8.00 4.49
C GLU A 144 -16.24 7.07 3.71
N ASN A 145 -17.52 7.19 3.93
CA ASN A 145 -18.54 6.43 3.20
C ASN A 145 -18.74 7.02 1.79
N SER A 146 -17.74 6.80 0.95
CA SER A 146 -17.74 7.26 -0.44
C SER A 146 -17.79 6.07 -1.40
N ASN A 147 -18.89 5.94 -2.12
CA ASN A 147 -19.10 4.89 -3.12
C ASN A 147 -18.57 5.27 -4.51
N THR A 148 -17.43 5.96 -4.59
CA THR A 148 -16.83 6.32 -5.87
C THR A 148 -15.70 5.37 -6.25
N THR A 149 -15.42 5.26 -7.54
CA THR A 149 -14.32 4.43 -8.07
C THR A 149 -12.93 4.97 -7.74
N ARG A 150 -12.82 6.17 -7.16
CA ARG A 150 -11.56 6.87 -6.89
C ARG A 150 -11.21 6.94 -5.40
N HIS A 151 -12.13 6.55 -4.49
CA HIS A 151 -11.88 6.53 -3.06
C HIS A 151 -11.57 5.10 -2.61
N ALA A 152 -10.47 4.95 -1.91
CA ALA A 152 -10.07 3.70 -1.26
C ALA A 152 -9.97 3.96 0.24
N ALA A 153 -10.42 3.00 1.03
CA ALA A 153 -10.32 3.06 2.49
C ALA A 153 -8.86 2.96 3.00
N GLU A 154 -7.99 2.35 2.19
CA GLU A 154 -6.55 2.25 2.42
C GLU A 154 -5.80 2.60 1.13
N PHE A 155 -4.83 3.50 1.22
CA PHE A 155 -3.95 3.87 0.12
C PHE A 155 -2.60 4.35 0.66
N TRP A 156 -1.61 4.38 -0.21
CA TRP A 156 -0.29 4.92 0.14
C TRP A 156 -0.21 6.38 -0.28
N MET A 157 0.24 7.20 0.66
CA MET A 157 0.35 8.64 0.45
C MET A 157 1.78 9.10 0.72
N THR A 158 2.24 10.05 -0.09
CA THR A 158 3.45 10.80 0.14
C THR A 158 3.07 12.17 0.69
N ALA A 159 3.61 12.55 1.83
CA ALA A 159 3.61 13.92 2.30
C ALA A 159 5.05 14.41 2.38
N SER A 160 5.33 15.60 1.86
CA SER A 160 6.64 16.25 1.99
C SER A 160 6.48 17.56 2.75
N GLY A 161 7.36 17.79 3.72
CA GLY A 161 7.51 19.05 4.41
C GLY A 161 8.77 19.73 3.88
N GLU A 162 8.61 20.80 3.10
CA GLU A 162 9.65 21.78 2.88
C GLU A 162 9.57 22.78 4.01
N LYS A 163 10.73 23.27 4.46
CA LYS A 163 10.83 24.30 5.47
C LYS A 163 9.85 25.43 5.20
N CYS A 164 8.93 25.69 6.12
CA CYS A 164 8.35 27.02 6.27
C CYS A 164 9.48 28.02 6.55
N MET A 165 10.13 28.52 5.50
CA MET A 165 11.24 29.48 5.62
C MET A 165 10.78 30.90 5.99
N ASN A 166 9.51 31.12 6.33
CA ASN A 166 8.95 32.46 6.56
C ASN A 166 8.20 32.61 7.89
N MET A 167 8.54 31.84 8.92
CA MET A 167 8.02 32.11 10.27
C MET A 167 9.14 32.10 11.28
N CYS A 168 10.00 33.12 11.22
CA CYS A 168 10.77 33.70 12.30
C CYS A 168 10.78 35.22 12.12
#